data_e49a67e4cf0ab1de6918dd0066f53f39
#
_entry.id   e49a67e4cf0ab1de6918dd0066f53f39
#
_cell.length_a   1.000
_cell.length_b   1.000
_cell.length_c   1.000
_cell.angle_alpha   90.00
_cell.angle_beta   90.00
_cell.angle_gamma   90.00
#
_symmetry.space_group_name_H-M   'P 1'
#
loop_
_entity.id
_entity.type
_entity.pdbx_description
1 polymer ?
#
loop_
_entity_poly.entity_id
_entity_poly.type
_entity_poly.pdbx_seq_one_letter_code
_entity_poly.pdbx_strand_id
1 'polypeptide(L)'
;MKPDVLILDEPPAGLDPAGRDEILGLVSKMHRELGITILLVSHSMEDVAEYVDRIIVMNHGAVMFDALPKQVFAHYKELEAVGLAAPQVTYLVHELAERGLPVDTQATTAKEAAQTILSALREKNVI
;
A
#
# COMPACT_ATOMS: atom_id res chain seq x y z
N MET A 1 11.42 -25.02 12.13
CA MET A 1 12.26 -23.98 12.74
C MET A 1 11.53 -22.64 12.70
N LYS A 2 11.56 -21.91 13.80
CA LYS A 2 10.87 -20.62 13.90
C LYS A 2 11.90 -19.48 13.73
N PRO A 3 11.98 -18.82 12.56
CA PRO A 3 12.94 -17.73 12.36
C PRO A 3 12.50 -16.47 13.10
N ASP A 4 13.46 -15.62 13.46
CA ASP A 4 13.18 -14.30 14.02
C ASP A 4 12.85 -13.29 12.91
N VAL A 5 13.46 -13.46 11.74
CA VAL A 5 13.26 -12.61 10.57
C VAL A 5 13.02 -13.49 9.36
N LEU A 6 12.00 -13.18 8.60
CA LEU A 6 11.69 -13.84 7.33
C LEU A 6 11.79 -12.82 6.20
N ILE A 7 12.61 -13.12 5.20
CA ILE A 7 12.80 -12.25 4.03
C ILE A 7 12.09 -12.89 2.84
N LEU A 8 11.17 -12.15 2.23
CA LEU A 8 10.40 -12.58 1.07
C LEU A 8 10.69 -11.65 -0.09
N ASP A 9 11.23 -12.20 -1.19
CA ASP A 9 11.55 -11.44 -2.39
C ASP A 9 10.54 -11.80 -3.48
N GLU A 10 9.62 -10.87 -3.78
CA GLU A 10 8.55 -11.04 -4.77
C GLU A 10 7.74 -12.32 -4.58
N PRO A 11 7.25 -12.61 -3.34
CA PRO A 11 6.65 -13.92 -3.05
C PRO A 11 5.41 -14.26 -3.87
N PRO A 12 4.56 -13.28 -4.29
CA PRO A 12 3.37 -13.62 -5.06
C PRO A 12 3.59 -13.71 -6.57
N ALA A 13 4.84 -13.69 -7.04
CA ALA A 13 5.13 -13.76 -8.47
C ALA A 13 4.56 -15.04 -9.09
N GLY A 14 3.82 -14.90 -10.19
CA GLY A 14 3.23 -16.02 -10.90
C GLY A 14 1.90 -16.52 -10.34
N LEU A 15 1.40 -15.95 -9.25
CA LEU A 15 0.12 -16.32 -8.67
C LEU A 15 -1.00 -15.40 -9.19
N ASP A 16 -2.23 -15.93 -9.20
CA ASP A 16 -3.40 -15.11 -9.47
C ASP A 16 -3.71 -14.22 -8.24
N PRO A 17 -4.60 -13.23 -8.36
CA PRO A 17 -4.90 -12.33 -7.24
C PRO A 17 -5.36 -13.04 -5.97
N ALA A 18 -6.18 -14.08 -6.09
CA ALA A 18 -6.67 -14.84 -4.93
C ALA A 18 -5.53 -15.58 -4.23
N GLY A 19 -4.62 -16.20 -4.99
CA GLY A 19 -3.47 -16.89 -4.44
C GLY A 19 -2.49 -15.93 -3.77
N ARG A 20 -2.32 -14.74 -4.34
CA ARG A 20 -1.48 -13.70 -3.76
C ARG A 20 -2.03 -13.24 -2.40
N ASP A 21 -3.32 -12.97 -2.32
CA ASP A 21 -3.96 -12.54 -1.09
C ASP A 21 -3.88 -13.61 0.00
N GLU A 22 -4.04 -14.87 -0.39
CA GLU A 22 -3.92 -15.99 0.54
C GLU A 22 -2.52 -16.08 1.15
N ILE A 23 -1.48 -16.00 0.33
CA ILE A 23 -0.10 -16.08 0.80
C ILE A 23 0.27 -14.86 1.64
N LEU A 24 -0.05 -13.66 1.18
CA LEU A 24 0.27 -12.44 1.93
C LEU A 24 -0.53 -12.35 3.22
N GLY A 25 -1.78 -12.82 3.22
CA GLY A 25 -2.59 -12.93 4.44
C GLY A 25 -1.98 -13.89 5.45
N LEU A 26 -1.47 -15.02 4.99
CA LEU A 26 -0.81 -15.99 5.85
C LEU A 26 0.47 -15.41 6.46
N VAL A 27 1.28 -14.73 5.66
CA VAL A 27 2.51 -14.06 6.13
C VAL A 27 2.19 -12.99 7.17
N SER A 28 1.15 -12.20 6.93
CA SER A 28 0.68 -11.18 7.88
C SER A 28 0.23 -11.80 9.20
N LYS A 29 -0.46 -12.93 9.13
CA LYS A 29 -0.90 -13.69 10.31
C LYS A 29 0.29 -14.19 11.12
N MET A 30 1.32 -14.73 10.45
CA MET A 30 2.55 -15.17 11.10
C MET A 30 3.23 -14.02 11.83
N HIS A 31 3.29 -12.86 11.22
CA HIS A 31 3.86 -11.67 11.86
C HIS A 31 3.10 -11.31 13.14
N ARG A 32 1.77 -11.25 13.08
CA ARG A 32 0.93 -10.86 14.21
C ARG A 32 0.93 -11.88 15.35
N GLU A 33 0.85 -13.17 15.02
CA GLU A 33 0.68 -14.22 16.03
C GLU A 33 2.00 -14.75 16.57
N LEU A 34 3.04 -14.82 15.74
CA LEU A 34 4.32 -15.40 16.13
C LEU A 34 5.39 -14.38 16.44
N GLY A 35 5.12 -13.09 16.19
CA GLY A 35 6.09 -12.03 16.43
C GLY A 35 7.29 -12.04 15.49
N ILE A 36 7.17 -12.72 14.35
CA ILE A 36 8.24 -12.77 13.35
C ILE A 36 8.30 -11.43 12.61
N THR A 37 9.51 -10.89 12.46
CA THR A 37 9.72 -9.71 11.61
C THR A 37 9.74 -10.15 10.15
N ILE A 38 8.91 -9.53 9.32
CA ILE A 38 8.81 -9.85 7.90
C ILE A 38 9.39 -8.70 7.09
N LEU A 39 10.34 -9.04 6.23
CA LEU A 39 10.89 -8.09 5.26
C LEU A 39 10.38 -8.50 3.87
N LEU A 40 9.51 -7.69 3.30
CA LEU A 40 8.91 -7.96 1.99
C LEU A 40 9.53 -7.05 0.95
N VAL A 41 10.12 -7.65 -0.08
CA VAL A 41 10.64 -6.93 -1.24
C VAL A 41 9.62 -7.10 -2.38
N SER A 42 9.05 -6.01 -2.85
CA SER A 42 7.99 -6.08 -3.85
C SER A 42 7.95 -4.84 -4.73
N HIS A 43 7.48 -5.01 -5.96
CA HIS A 43 7.15 -3.92 -6.87
C HIS A 43 5.65 -3.64 -6.91
N SER A 44 4.84 -4.46 -6.23
CA SER A 44 3.40 -4.26 -6.18
C SER A 44 3.04 -3.28 -5.08
N MET A 45 2.71 -2.06 -5.46
CA MET A 45 2.38 -1.00 -4.51
C MET A 45 1.04 -1.27 -3.81
N GLU A 46 0.13 -1.96 -4.47
CA GLU A 46 -1.14 -2.38 -3.88
C GLU A 46 -0.93 -3.37 -2.73
N ASP A 47 -0.07 -4.38 -2.93
CA ASP A 47 0.25 -5.36 -1.88
C ASP A 47 0.99 -4.69 -0.72
N VAL A 48 1.93 -3.82 -1.04
CA VAL A 48 2.68 -3.08 -0.02
C VAL A 48 1.73 -2.21 0.81
N ALA A 49 0.79 -1.50 0.18
CA ALA A 49 -0.17 -0.67 0.90
C ALA A 49 -1.08 -1.48 1.81
N GLU A 50 -1.44 -2.71 1.41
CA GLU A 50 -2.39 -3.55 2.13
C GLU A 50 -1.77 -4.24 3.35
N TYR A 51 -0.52 -4.71 3.23
CA TYR A 51 0.03 -5.67 4.18
C TYR A 51 1.17 -5.17 5.05
N VAL A 52 1.83 -4.06 4.71
CA VAL A 52 3.01 -3.62 5.46
C VAL A 52 2.71 -2.48 6.42
N ASP A 53 3.50 -2.41 7.49
CA ASP A 53 3.39 -1.36 8.51
C ASP A 53 4.39 -0.22 8.27
N ARG A 54 5.44 -0.49 7.51
CA ARG A 54 6.54 0.45 7.28
C ARG A 54 7.11 0.20 5.90
N ILE A 55 7.39 1.27 5.18
CA ILE A 55 7.99 1.20 3.84
C ILE A 55 9.35 1.86 3.86
N ILE A 56 10.34 1.15 3.31
CA ILE A 56 11.65 1.71 3.04
C ILE A 56 11.82 1.73 1.53
N VAL A 57 11.97 2.93 0.97
CA VAL A 57 12.19 3.11 -0.47
C VAL A 57 13.67 3.33 -0.71
N MET A 58 14.25 2.48 -1.57
CA MET A 58 15.67 2.56 -1.93
C MET A 58 15.81 3.18 -3.32
N ASN A 59 16.79 4.05 -3.48
CA ASN A 59 17.13 4.65 -4.76
C ASN A 59 18.64 4.84 -4.85
N HIS A 60 19.26 4.28 -5.88
CA HIS A 60 20.71 4.34 -6.08
C HIS A 60 21.53 3.95 -4.85
N GLY A 61 21.11 2.89 -4.17
CA GLY A 61 21.81 2.36 -3.00
C GLY A 61 21.62 3.14 -1.72
N ALA A 62 20.75 4.14 -1.71
CA ALA A 62 20.46 4.96 -0.53
C ALA A 62 18.99 4.90 -0.18
N VAL A 63 18.68 5.10 1.10
CA VAL A 63 17.30 5.19 1.57
C VAL A 63 16.73 6.55 1.17
N MET A 64 15.68 6.55 0.37
CA MET A 64 14.96 7.74 -0.05
C MET A 64 13.84 8.09 0.91
N PHE A 65 13.05 7.09 1.32
CA PHE A 65 11.99 7.21 2.31
C PHE A 65 12.04 6.06 3.29
N ASP A 66 11.66 6.33 4.52
CA ASP A 66 11.48 5.33 5.56
C ASP A 66 10.36 5.82 6.48
N ALA A 67 9.15 5.36 6.21
CA ALA A 67 7.97 5.89 6.88
C ALA A 67 6.77 4.93 6.76
N LEU A 68 5.65 5.34 7.34
CA LEU A 68 4.38 4.63 7.21
C LEU A 68 3.89 4.69 5.76
N PRO A 69 3.11 3.68 5.29
CA PRO A 69 2.62 3.66 3.91
C PRO A 69 1.92 4.94 3.48
N LYS A 70 1.05 5.50 4.32
CA LYS A 70 0.32 6.72 3.99
C LYS A 70 1.25 7.92 3.80
N GLN A 71 2.33 7.98 4.57
CA GLN A 71 3.33 9.04 4.45
C GLN A 71 4.14 8.91 3.16
N VAL A 72 4.56 7.68 2.84
CA VAL A 72 5.35 7.42 1.62
C VAL A 72 4.52 7.71 0.38
N PHE A 73 3.28 7.23 0.32
CA PHE A 73 2.44 7.40 -0.86
C PHE A 73 1.90 8.81 -1.02
N ALA A 74 1.93 9.63 0.02
CA ALA A 74 1.66 11.06 -0.11
C ALA A 74 2.71 11.75 -1.01
N HIS A 75 3.90 11.18 -1.09
CA HIS A 75 5.00 11.65 -1.95
C HIS A 75 5.01 10.96 -3.32
N TYR A 76 3.84 10.70 -3.89
CA TYR A 76 3.74 9.94 -5.15
C TYR A 76 4.47 10.60 -6.32
N LYS A 77 4.58 11.93 -6.33
CA LYS A 77 5.31 12.63 -7.38
C LYS A 77 6.81 12.35 -7.32
N GLU A 78 7.37 12.33 -6.11
CA GLU A 78 8.78 11.99 -5.93
C GLU A 78 9.06 10.52 -6.26
N LEU A 79 8.11 9.63 -5.95
CA LEU A 79 8.20 8.22 -6.32
C LEU A 79 8.21 8.05 -7.84
N GLU A 80 7.34 8.77 -8.55
CA GLU A 80 7.31 8.74 -10.02
C GLU A 80 8.63 9.20 -10.62
N ALA A 81 9.28 10.20 -10.01
CA ALA A 81 10.53 10.74 -10.49
C ALA A 81 11.66 9.69 -10.49
N VAL A 82 11.57 8.67 -9.65
CA VAL A 82 12.57 7.59 -9.60
C VAL A 82 12.05 6.28 -10.21
N GLY A 83 10.98 6.34 -10.99
CA GLY A 83 10.44 5.18 -11.70
C GLY A 83 9.52 4.29 -10.89
N LEU A 84 9.09 4.74 -9.72
CA LEU A 84 8.12 4.03 -8.89
C LEU A 84 6.73 4.65 -9.03
N ALA A 85 5.74 4.01 -8.43
CA ALA A 85 4.37 4.52 -8.45
C ALA A 85 3.73 4.30 -7.09
N ALA A 86 2.69 5.07 -6.79
CA ALA A 86 1.81 4.80 -5.66
C ALA A 86 0.72 3.80 -6.09
N PRO A 87 -0.08 3.27 -5.15
CA PRO A 87 -1.26 2.49 -5.53
C PRO A 87 -2.19 3.31 -6.42
N GLN A 88 -2.91 2.64 -7.33
CA GLN A 88 -3.80 3.34 -8.26
C GLN A 88 -4.85 4.18 -7.56
N VAL A 89 -5.35 3.72 -6.41
CA VAL A 89 -6.35 4.47 -5.64
C VAL A 89 -5.80 5.80 -5.12
N THR A 90 -4.50 5.93 -4.90
CA THR A 90 -3.87 7.19 -4.50
C THR A 90 -4.12 8.27 -5.56
N TYR A 91 -3.89 7.92 -6.83
CA TYR A 91 -4.13 8.86 -7.94
C TYR A 91 -5.61 9.19 -8.08
N LEU A 92 -6.47 8.19 -7.90
CA LEU A 92 -7.91 8.37 -8.00
C LEU A 92 -8.43 9.37 -6.96
N VAL A 93 -8.07 9.19 -5.68
CA VAL A 93 -8.58 10.08 -4.63
C VAL A 93 -8.01 11.49 -4.76
N HIS A 94 -6.76 11.64 -5.21
CA HIS A 94 -6.18 12.96 -5.48
C HIS A 94 -6.91 13.68 -6.62
N GLU A 95 -7.20 12.96 -7.70
CA GLU A 95 -7.95 13.50 -8.84
C GLU A 95 -9.36 13.93 -8.43
N LEU A 96 -10.05 13.11 -7.65
CA LEU A 96 -11.38 13.45 -7.15
C LEU A 96 -11.35 14.67 -6.24
N ALA A 97 -10.34 14.77 -5.38
CA ALA A 97 -10.18 15.94 -4.51
C ALA A 97 -9.95 17.22 -5.32
N GLU A 98 -9.15 17.16 -6.37
CA GLU A 98 -8.90 18.30 -7.26
C GLU A 98 -10.18 18.74 -7.97
N ARG A 99 -11.10 17.83 -8.23
CA ARG A 99 -12.38 18.13 -8.86
C ARG A 99 -13.46 18.57 -7.87
N GLY A 100 -13.09 18.73 -6.61
CA GLY A 100 -13.96 19.28 -5.58
C GLY A 100 -14.74 18.27 -4.75
N LEU A 101 -14.49 16.97 -4.90
CA LEU A 101 -15.12 15.96 -4.07
C LEU A 101 -14.36 15.85 -2.73
N PRO A 102 -15.06 15.91 -1.58
CA PRO A 102 -14.40 15.90 -0.27
C PRO A 102 -13.98 14.50 0.16
N VAL A 103 -13.00 13.93 -0.56
CA VAL A 103 -12.45 12.61 -0.26
C VAL A 103 -11.16 12.73 0.55
N ASP A 104 -10.86 11.69 1.32
CA ASP A 104 -9.60 11.57 2.05
C ASP A 104 -8.50 11.15 1.07
N THR A 105 -7.55 12.05 0.80
CA THR A 105 -6.45 11.79 -0.13
C THR A 105 -5.39 10.84 0.43
N GLN A 106 -5.50 10.46 1.68
CA GLN A 106 -4.58 9.51 2.31
C GLN A 106 -4.96 8.05 2.10
N ALA A 107 -6.08 7.77 1.43
CA ALA A 107 -6.50 6.40 1.13
C ALA A 107 -5.44 5.71 0.25
N THR A 108 -5.01 4.52 0.64
CA THR A 108 -3.98 3.75 -0.06
C THR A 108 -4.46 2.37 -0.49
N THR A 109 -5.64 1.95 -0.06
CA THR A 109 -6.26 0.67 -0.45
C THR A 109 -7.60 0.91 -1.11
N ALA A 110 -8.06 -0.05 -1.93
CA ALA A 110 -9.36 0.04 -2.57
C ALA A 110 -10.49 0.18 -1.55
N LYS A 111 -10.39 -0.51 -0.42
CA LYS A 111 -11.39 -0.44 0.64
C LYS A 111 -11.46 0.96 1.24
N GLU A 112 -10.32 1.56 1.55
CA GLU A 112 -10.27 2.94 2.08
C GLU A 112 -10.82 3.94 1.06
N ALA A 113 -10.45 3.79 -0.21
CA ALA A 113 -10.93 4.66 -1.28
C ALA A 113 -12.45 4.56 -1.42
N ALA A 114 -12.99 3.34 -1.40
CA ALA A 114 -14.44 3.13 -1.47
C ALA A 114 -15.17 3.81 -0.32
N GLN A 115 -14.66 3.68 0.90
CA GLN A 115 -15.27 4.29 2.08
C GLN A 115 -15.30 5.81 2.00
N THR A 116 -14.18 6.44 1.62
CA THR A 116 -14.11 7.90 1.52
C THR A 116 -14.97 8.45 0.38
N ILE A 117 -15.03 7.73 -0.76
CA ILE A 117 -15.86 8.13 -1.89
C ILE A 117 -17.34 8.04 -1.52
N LEU A 118 -17.79 6.96 -0.89
CA LEU A 118 -19.17 6.82 -0.43
C LEU A 118 -19.55 7.92 0.54
N SER A 119 -18.69 8.22 1.51
CA SER A 119 -18.94 9.30 2.47
C SER A 119 -19.07 10.65 1.78
N ALA A 120 -18.20 10.93 0.81
CA ALA A 120 -18.23 12.18 0.05
C ALA A 120 -19.52 12.32 -0.78
N LEU A 121 -19.97 11.24 -1.41
CA LEU A 121 -21.19 11.23 -2.21
C LEU A 121 -22.42 11.42 -1.35
N ARG A 122 -22.46 10.81 -0.16
CA ARG A 122 -23.56 11.01 0.81
C ARG A 122 -23.60 12.44 1.29
N GLU A 123 -22.46 13.04 1.58
CA GLU A 123 -22.35 14.43 2.02
C GLU A 123 -22.90 15.39 0.96
N LYS A 124 -22.73 15.06 -0.31
CA LYS A 124 -23.26 15.86 -1.42
C LYS A 124 -24.68 15.45 -1.85
N ASN A 125 -25.31 14.55 -1.14
CA ASN A 125 -26.67 14.05 -1.42
C ASN A 125 -26.80 13.41 -2.81
N VAL A 126 -25.76 12.74 -3.28
CA VAL A 126 -25.78 12.05 -4.58
C VAL A 126 -26.33 10.63 -4.45
N ILE A 127 -26.14 10.01 -3.28
CA ILE A 127 -26.64 8.67 -2.98
C ILE A 127 -27.30 8.60 -1.60
#